data_e70c26ae181836ad15d31ce2884a7e05
#
_entry.id   e70c26ae181836ad15d31ce2884a7e05
#
_cell.length_a   1.000
_cell.length_b   1.000
_cell.length_c   1.000
_cell.angle_alpha   90.00
_cell.angle_beta   90.00
_cell.angle_gamma   90.00
#
_symmetry.space_group_name_H-M   'P 1'
#
loop_
_entity.id
_entity.type
_entity.pdbx_description
1 polymer ?
#
loop_
_entity_poly.entity_id
_entity_poly.type
_entity_poly.pdbx_seq_one_letter_code
_entity_poly.pdbx_strand_id
1 'polypeptide(L)'
;FQFNPQTLPETHYLVTEHGNARKAKRWPLNTVFVSKNHASRYGSDQYVLNGLDWESYGAVDLDNIRTRFHFLGKAAWSVKNVSGAIRVAKKAGVELDVLGGNRINFRRGFRWTLSRSIHFHGMVGGSEKTGLLNASRGMIFPVRWHEPFGLAVIESLYFGCPVFSTPYGSLPELVPETCGFLSASASEMAEAVRTNRFDPRACHAHVKQHFSVETMTRNYLTMYQRVLDGETLNAQPPVIQDPARNLPWHA
;
A
#
# COMPACT_ATOMS: atom_id res chain seq x y z
N PHE A 1 -20.88 6.05 -4.40
CA PHE A 1 -22.04 5.22 -4.74
C PHE A 1 -22.11 4.09 -3.73
N GLN A 2 -23.23 3.88 -3.06
CA GLN A 2 -23.38 2.81 -2.10
C GLN A 2 -24.39 1.81 -2.66
N PHE A 3 -23.90 0.65 -3.07
CA PHE A 3 -24.77 -0.42 -3.56
C PHE A 3 -25.64 -0.91 -2.40
N ASN A 4 -26.95 -0.95 -2.61
CA ASN A 4 -27.91 -1.56 -1.69
C ASN A 4 -28.46 -2.85 -2.33
N PRO A 5 -28.09 -4.05 -1.87
CA PRO A 5 -28.55 -5.31 -2.42
C PRO A 5 -30.08 -5.48 -2.37
N GLN A 6 -30.77 -4.81 -1.44
CA GLN A 6 -32.24 -4.90 -1.29
C GLN A 6 -33.00 -4.27 -2.47
N THR A 7 -32.34 -3.44 -3.28
CA THR A 7 -32.97 -2.83 -4.47
C THR A 7 -32.99 -3.75 -5.69
N LEU A 8 -32.21 -4.86 -5.64
CA LEU A 8 -32.09 -5.84 -6.73
C LEU A 8 -32.12 -7.27 -6.16
N PRO A 9 -33.27 -7.75 -5.61
CA PRO A 9 -33.32 -8.98 -4.81
C PRO A 9 -32.98 -10.25 -5.59
N GLU A 10 -33.15 -10.26 -6.92
CA GLU A 10 -32.86 -11.44 -7.77
C GLU A 10 -31.47 -11.36 -8.44
N THR A 11 -30.68 -10.32 -8.15
CA THR A 11 -29.39 -10.13 -8.80
C THR A 11 -28.27 -10.71 -7.93
N HIS A 12 -27.49 -11.63 -8.50
CA HIS A 12 -26.23 -12.05 -7.90
C HIS A 12 -25.26 -10.86 -7.84
N TYR A 13 -24.63 -10.61 -6.69
CA TYR A 13 -23.73 -9.50 -6.50
C TYR A 13 -22.49 -9.90 -5.69
N LEU A 14 -21.40 -9.20 -5.92
CA LEU A 14 -20.20 -9.22 -5.10
C LEU A 14 -19.78 -7.78 -4.82
N VAL A 15 -19.47 -7.47 -3.57
CA VAL A 15 -19.00 -6.16 -3.15
C VAL A 15 -17.54 -6.25 -2.77
N THR A 16 -16.69 -5.36 -3.30
CA THR A 16 -15.30 -5.22 -2.85
C THR A 16 -15.15 -3.98 -1.98
N GLU A 17 -14.66 -4.16 -0.75
CA GLU A 17 -14.30 -3.05 0.12
C GLU A 17 -12.81 -2.72 -0.02
N HIS A 18 -12.52 -1.49 -0.44
CA HIS A 18 -11.15 -1.01 -0.68
C HIS A 18 -10.60 -0.13 0.44
N GLY A 19 -11.43 0.30 1.39
CA GLY A 19 -11.06 1.27 2.40
C GLY A 19 -11.30 0.81 3.82
N ASN A 20 -10.83 1.59 4.77
CA ASN A 20 -11.17 1.40 6.18
C ASN A 20 -12.40 2.23 6.56
N ALA A 21 -13.46 1.57 7.02
CA ALA A 21 -14.61 2.26 7.59
C ALA A 21 -14.19 3.10 8.81
N ARG A 22 -14.85 4.26 8.96
CA ARG A 22 -14.60 5.16 10.11
C ARG A 22 -15.47 4.85 11.32
N LYS A 23 -16.60 4.20 11.05
CA LYS A 23 -17.62 3.85 12.07
C LYS A 23 -18.05 2.41 11.80
N ALA A 24 -18.59 1.75 12.81
CA ALA A 24 -19.22 0.46 12.65
C ALA A 24 -20.31 0.56 11.57
N LYS A 25 -20.15 -0.21 10.52
CA LYS A 25 -21.07 -0.33 9.40
C LYS A 25 -21.10 -1.81 9.04
N ARG A 26 -22.29 -2.36 8.87
CA ARG A 26 -22.47 -3.71 8.37
C ARG A 26 -22.34 -3.72 6.85
N TRP A 27 -21.54 -4.64 6.34
CA TRP A 27 -21.39 -4.87 4.93
C TRP A 27 -22.29 -6.01 4.46
N PRO A 28 -22.67 -6.06 3.17
CA PRO A 28 -23.41 -7.20 2.61
C PRO A 28 -22.65 -8.52 2.81
N LEU A 29 -23.40 -9.64 2.86
CA LEU A 29 -22.81 -10.97 3.07
C LEU A 29 -21.82 -11.36 1.97
N ASN A 30 -22.06 -10.96 0.71
CA ASN A 30 -21.14 -11.21 -0.41
C ASN A 30 -20.12 -10.09 -0.56
N THR A 31 -19.45 -9.72 0.55
CA THR A 31 -18.35 -8.76 0.55
C THR A 31 -17.01 -9.47 0.62
N VAL A 32 -16.08 -9.05 -0.24
CA VAL A 32 -14.67 -9.42 -0.21
C VAL A 32 -13.80 -8.20 0.11
N PHE A 33 -12.64 -8.45 0.67
CA PHE A 33 -11.66 -7.43 1.07
C PHE A 33 -10.40 -7.53 0.22
N VAL A 34 -9.53 -6.52 0.29
CA VAL A 34 -8.36 -6.45 -0.61
C VAL A 34 -7.08 -7.04 -0.02
N SER A 35 -7.14 -7.58 1.21
CA SER A 35 -6.06 -8.36 1.84
C SER A 35 -6.61 -9.21 2.98
N LYS A 36 -5.83 -10.20 3.42
CA LYS A 36 -6.20 -11.08 4.54
C LYS A 36 -6.36 -10.27 5.84
N ASN A 37 -5.42 -9.38 6.15
CA ASN A 37 -5.53 -8.48 7.30
C ASN A 37 -6.78 -7.59 7.20
N HIS A 38 -7.06 -7.04 6.01
CA HIS A 38 -8.24 -6.22 5.80
C HIS A 38 -9.52 -7.02 6.10
N ALA A 39 -9.66 -8.24 5.57
CA ALA A 39 -10.79 -9.12 5.83
C ALA A 39 -10.94 -9.43 7.33
N SER A 40 -9.85 -9.88 7.98
CA SER A 40 -9.88 -10.29 9.39
C SER A 40 -10.33 -9.16 10.32
N ARG A 41 -9.99 -7.91 10.01
CA ARG A 41 -10.43 -6.73 10.77
C ARG A 41 -11.91 -6.42 10.65
N TYR A 42 -12.59 -7.04 9.69
CA TYR A 42 -14.05 -6.98 9.54
C TYR A 42 -14.75 -8.27 9.98
N GLY A 43 -14.01 -9.21 10.59
CA GLY A 43 -14.55 -10.51 10.98
C GLY A 43 -14.83 -11.42 9.80
N SER A 44 -14.08 -11.27 8.71
CA SER A 44 -14.19 -12.05 7.47
C SER A 44 -12.86 -12.74 7.15
N ASP A 45 -12.93 -13.81 6.36
CA ASP A 45 -11.78 -14.46 5.73
C ASP A 45 -11.79 -14.35 4.20
N GLN A 46 -12.78 -13.64 3.65
CA GLN A 46 -12.98 -13.49 2.23
C GLN A 46 -12.20 -12.31 1.68
N TYR A 47 -11.14 -12.58 0.92
CA TYR A 47 -10.33 -11.52 0.32
C TYR A 47 -9.81 -11.90 -1.07
N VAL A 48 -9.54 -10.89 -1.86
CA VAL A 48 -8.81 -10.98 -3.13
C VAL A 48 -7.76 -9.88 -3.12
N LEU A 49 -6.49 -10.26 -3.23
CA LEU A 49 -5.39 -9.29 -3.34
C LEU A 49 -5.53 -8.51 -4.63
N ASN A 50 -5.32 -7.18 -4.58
CA ASN A 50 -5.27 -6.39 -5.80
C ASN A 50 -4.07 -6.79 -6.65
N GLY A 51 -4.27 -6.75 -7.97
CA GLY A 51 -3.24 -6.90 -8.98
C GLY A 51 -3.19 -5.68 -9.89
N LEU A 52 -2.08 -5.51 -10.57
CA LEU A 52 -1.89 -4.45 -11.55
C LEU A 52 -1.51 -5.06 -12.91
N ASP A 53 -1.91 -4.36 -13.96
CA ASP A 53 -1.47 -4.64 -15.33
C ASP A 53 -0.04 -4.11 -15.49
N TRP A 54 0.93 -5.00 -15.28
CA TRP A 54 2.33 -4.62 -15.30
C TRP A 54 2.85 -4.20 -16.68
N GLU A 55 2.20 -4.65 -17.74
CA GLU A 55 2.57 -4.25 -19.10
C GLU A 55 2.30 -2.76 -19.35
N SER A 56 1.27 -2.21 -18.70
CA SER A 56 0.93 -0.79 -18.79
C SER A 56 1.89 0.16 -18.04
N TYR A 57 2.78 -0.37 -17.20
CA TYR A 57 3.71 0.44 -16.39
C TYR A 57 4.97 0.89 -17.12
N GLY A 58 5.21 0.38 -18.34
CA GLY A 58 6.39 0.70 -19.14
C GLY A 58 7.64 -0.05 -18.68
N ALA A 59 8.79 0.34 -19.22
CA ALA A 59 10.04 -0.37 -19.01
C ALA A 59 10.57 -0.20 -17.57
N VAL A 60 11.00 -1.32 -16.98
CA VAL A 60 11.71 -1.36 -15.71
C VAL A 60 13.19 -1.54 -15.99
N ASP A 61 14.00 -0.66 -15.45
CA ASP A 61 15.47 -0.74 -15.51
C ASP A 61 16.02 -1.15 -14.13
N LEU A 62 16.34 -2.44 -14.00
CA LEU A 62 16.86 -3.00 -12.76
C LEU A 62 18.37 -2.76 -12.59
N ASP A 63 19.06 -2.37 -13.63
CA ASP A 63 20.49 -2.10 -13.65
C ASP A 63 20.82 -0.60 -13.56
N ASN A 64 19.78 0.25 -13.46
CA ASN A 64 19.93 1.70 -13.36
C ASN A 64 20.72 2.12 -12.12
N ILE A 65 21.45 3.23 -12.21
CA ILE A 65 22.07 3.89 -11.07
C ILE A 65 20.96 4.48 -10.19
N ARG A 66 20.84 3.97 -8.97
CA ARG A 66 19.81 4.36 -7.99
C ARG A 66 20.45 5.21 -6.91
N THR A 67 19.96 6.43 -6.74
CA THR A 67 20.60 7.42 -5.86
C THR A 67 19.77 7.78 -4.63
N ARG A 68 18.47 8.00 -4.80
CA ARG A 68 17.57 8.48 -3.75
C ARG A 68 16.58 7.42 -3.32
N PHE A 69 16.01 7.62 -2.15
CA PHE A 69 14.81 6.88 -1.73
C PHE A 69 13.56 7.66 -2.10
N HIS A 70 12.40 7.02 -2.11
CA HIS A 70 11.15 7.71 -2.34
C HIS A 70 10.10 7.42 -1.27
N PHE A 71 9.15 8.34 -1.15
CA PHE A 71 7.86 8.17 -0.52
C PHE A 71 6.79 8.33 -1.61
N LEU A 72 5.86 7.38 -1.72
CA LEU A 72 4.78 7.42 -2.72
C LEU A 72 3.42 7.39 -2.03
N GLY A 73 2.65 8.49 -2.12
CA GLY A 73 1.32 8.57 -1.54
C GLY A 73 0.88 9.98 -1.20
N LYS A 74 -0.37 10.14 -0.79
CA LYS A 74 -0.92 11.44 -0.41
C LYS A 74 -0.26 11.96 0.88
N ALA A 75 0.82 12.75 0.72
CA ALA A 75 1.60 13.29 1.83
C ALA A 75 0.79 14.18 2.80
N ALA A 76 -0.37 14.68 2.36
CA ALA A 76 -1.31 15.43 3.22
C ALA A 76 -2.10 14.55 4.20
N TRP A 77 -2.09 13.24 4.03
CA TRP A 77 -2.77 12.32 4.96
C TRP A 77 -1.84 11.97 6.11
N SER A 78 -2.20 12.39 7.33
CA SER A 78 -1.40 12.15 8.54
C SER A 78 -1.09 10.66 8.76
N VAL A 79 -2.04 9.78 8.43
CA VAL A 79 -1.86 8.32 8.56
C VAL A 79 -0.80 7.74 7.62
N LYS A 80 -0.49 8.41 6.50
CA LYS A 80 0.61 8.02 5.60
C LYS A 80 1.99 8.42 6.14
N ASN A 81 2.02 9.32 7.13
CA ASN A 81 3.20 9.67 7.93
C ASN A 81 4.43 10.09 7.11
N VAL A 82 4.24 10.99 6.16
CA VAL A 82 5.38 11.54 5.39
C VAL A 82 6.43 12.22 6.30
N SER A 83 6.01 12.78 7.45
CA SER A 83 6.94 13.34 8.43
C SER A 83 7.84 12.27 9.05
N GLY A 84 7.33 11.07 9.26
CA GLY A 84 8.10 9.90 9.67
C GLY A 84 9.09 9.48 8.58
N ALA A 85 8.67 9.43 7.30
CA ALA A 85 9.57 9.12 6.19
C ALA A 85 10.73 10.13 6.08
N ILE A 86 10.45 11.44 6.22
CA ILE A 86 11.45 12.49 6.25
C ILE A 86 12.44 12.31 7.42
N ARG A 87 11.94 11.93 8.60
CA ARG A 87 12.76 11.66 9.78
C ARG A 87 13.68 10.47 9.56
N VAL A 88 13.17 9.36 9.02
CA VAL A 88 13.97 8.17 8.67
C VAL A 88 15.05 8.54 7.67
N ALA A 89 14.71 9.23 6.57
CA ALA A 89 15.68 9.65 5.56
C ALA A 89 16.80 10.53 6.14
N LYS A 90 16.46 11.53 6.98
CA LYS A 90 17.45 12.37 7.66
C LYS A 90 18.33 11.57 8.61
N LYS A 91 17.75 10.64 9.37
CA LYS A 91 18.49 9.79 10.32
C LYS A 91 19.42 8.80 9.62
N ALA A 92 19.01 8.32 8.45
CA ALA A 92 19.81 7.45 7.58
C ALA A 92 20.86 8.22 6.75
N GLY A 93 20.80 9.56 6.69
CA GLY A 93 21.69 10.38 5.88
C GLY A 93 21.45 10.26 4.37
N VAL A 94 20.21 9.97 3.94
CA VAL A 94 19.86 9.78 2.53
C VAL A 94 18.93 10.86 2.01
N GLU A 95 18.92 11.04 0.67
CA GLU A 95 17.97 11.91 0.01
C GLU A 95 16.62 11.20 -0.19
N LEU A 96 15.52 11.97 -0.13
CA LEU A 96 14.15 11.46 -0.25
C LEU A 96 13.37 12.28 -1.28
N ASP A 97 12.86 11.61 -2.30
CA ASP A 97 11.85 12.11 -3.22
C ASP A 97 10.45 11.86 -2.64
N VAL A 98 9.63 12.90 -2.49
CA VAL A 98 8.25 12.80 -1.99
C VAL A 98 7.30 12.96 -3.17
N LEU A 99 6.72 11.83 -3.60
CA LEU A 99 5.76 11.73 -4.68
C LEU A 99 4.34 11.75 -4.10
N GLY A 100 3.61 12.84 -4.32
CA GLY A 100 2.23 12.99 -3.85
C GLY A 100 1.99 14.08 -2.79
N GLY A 101 2.81 15.13 -2.78
CA GLY A 101 2.62 16.25 -1.88
C GLY A 101 3.60 17.40 -2.08
N ASN A 102 3.36 18.49 -1.36
CA ASN A 102 4.16 19.71 -1.45
C ASN A 102 4.98 19.93 -0.18
N ARG A 103 6.03 20.75 -0.30
CA ARG A 103 6.95 21.12 0.79
C ARG A 103 6.24 21.77 1.98
N ILE A 104 5.20 22.55 1.70
CA ILE A 104 4.34 23.20 2.68
C ILE A 104 2.96 22.59 2.60
N ASN A 105 2.41 22.17 3.73
CA ASN A 105 1.06 21.64 3.84
C ASN A 105 0.30 22.34 4.98
N PHE A 106 -0.85 22.94 4.64
CA PHE A 106 -1.76 23.59 5.60
C PHE A 106 -3.02 22.73 5.88
N ARG A 107 -3.29 21.74 5.03
CA ARG A 107 -4.48 20.89 5.16
C ARG A 107 -4.14 19.67 6.02
N ARG A 108 -4.97 19.37 7.02
CA ARG A 108 -4.85 18.16 7.89
C ARG A 108 -3.52 18.10 8.67
N GLY A 109 -3.07 19.24 9.17
CA GLY A 109 -1.85 19.40 9.95
C GLY A 109 -0.79 20.27 9.24
N PHE A 110 -0.19 21.20 10.00
CA PHE A 110 0.88 22.05 9.46
C PHE A 110 2.17 21.25 9.32
N ARG A 111 2.80 21.32 8.13
CA ARG A 111 4.13 20.79 7.89
C ARG A 111 4.90 21.75 7.01
N TRP A 112 6.07 22.08 7.45
CA TRP A 112 7.04 22.87 6.70
C TRP A 112 8.40 22.16 6.74
N THR A 113 9.03 21.95 5.59
CA THR A 113 10.32 21.27 5.48
C THR A 113 11.29 22.11 4.65
N LEU A 114 12.38 22.56 5.29
CA LEU A 114 13.44 23.36 4.65
C LEU A 114 14.64 22.50 4.21
N SER A 115 14.66 21.20 4.52
CA SER A 115 15.80 20.34 4.20
C SER A 115 16.07 20.28 2.70
N ARG A 116 17.33 20.45 2.32
CA ARG A 116 17.79 20.33 0.92
C ARG A 116 17.81 18.88 0.44
N SER A 117 17.89 17.90 1.35
CA SER A 117 17.87 16.45 1.03
C SER A 117 16.46 15.89 0.79
N ILE A 118 15.41 16.73 0.86
CA ILE A 118 14.02 16.30 0.67
C ILE A 118 13.44 17.03 -0.53
N HIS A 119 13.07 16.28 -1.56
CA HIS A 119 12.59 16.79 -2.84
C HIS A 119 11.10 16.47 -3.00
N PHE A 120 10.27 17.48 -3.20
CA PHE A 120 8.82 17.32 -3.37
C PHE A 120 8.45 17.50 -4.83
N HIS A 121 7.81 16.48 -5.41
CA HIS A 121 7.43 16.47 -6.83
C HIS A 121 5.93 16.74 -7.06
N GLY A 122 5.17 17.01 -6.00
CA GLY A 122 3.71 17.17 -6.15
C GLY A 122 3.03 15.84 -6.48
N MET A 123 1.94 15.91 -7.26
CA MET A 123 1.23 14.72 -7.77
C MET A 123 1.84 14.37 -9.12
N VAL A 124 2.64 13.33 -9.14
CA VAL A 124 3.30 12.82 -10.36
C VAL A 124 2.59 11.58 -10.90
N GLY A 125 2.64 11.40 -12.21
CA GLY A 125 2.07 10.24 -12.92
C GLY A 125 2.84 9.96 -14.22
N GLY A 126 2.41 8.92 -14.95
CA GLY A 126 3.01 8.58 -16.25
C GLY A 126 4.54 8.40 -16.20
N SER A 127 5.22 8.87 -17.25
CA SER A 127 6.67 8.72 -17.41
C SER A 127 7.50 9.41 -16.33
N GLU A 128 7.02 10.52 -15.75
CA GLU A 128 7.71 11.20 -14.65
C GLU A 128 7.77 10.29 -13.41
N LYS A 129 6.63 9.70 -13.00
CA LYS A 129 6.59 8.76 -11.88
C LYS A 129 7.49 7.56 -12.12
N THR A 130 7.39 6.92 -13.29
CA THR A 130 8.16 5.73 -13.61
C THR A 130 9.67 6.00 -13.70
N GLY A 131 10.07 7.18 -14.20
CA GLY A 131 11.46 7.63 -14.20
C GLY A 131 12.02 7.79 -12.77
N LEU A 132 11.25 8.42 -11.87
CA LEU A 132 11.65 8.57 -10.46
C LEU A 132 11.75 7.21 -9.74
N LEU A 133 10.83 6.27 -10.02
CA LEU A 133 10.87 4.94 -9.42
C LEU A 133 12.05 4.11 -9.94
N ASN A 134 12.35 4.15 -11.25
CA ASN A 134 13.52 3.48 -11.83
C ASN A 134 14.86 4.00 -11.24
N ALA A 135 14.93 5.27 -10.85
CA ALA A 135 16.11 5.87 -10.23
C ALA A 135 16.14 5.73 -8.69
N SER A 136 15.13 5.09 -8.11
CA SER A 136 15.01 5.02 -6.65
C SER A 136 15.67 3.75 -6.07
N ARG A 137 16.32 3.93 -4.91
CA ARG A 137 16.95 2.86 -4.12
C ARG A 137 15.96 2.07 -3.26
N GLY A 138 14.76 2.61 -3.02
CA GLY A 138 13.74 1.99 -2.19
C GLY A 138 12.69 2.97 -1.70
N MET A 139 11.60 2.42 -1.16
CA MET A 139 10.47 3.17 -0.64
C MET A 139 10.54 3.27 0.89
N ILE A 140 10.40 4.49 1.44
CA ILE A 140 10.25 4.74 2.89
C ILE A 140 8.78 5.10 3.15
N PHE A 141 8.02 4.20 3.79
CA PHE A 141 6.58 4.31 3.91
C PHE A 141 6.06 3.95 5.32
N PRO A 142 6.42 4.71 6.37
CA PRO A 142 6.10 4.40 7.76
C PRO A 142 4.67 4.77 8.14
N VAL A 143 3.68 4.13 7.54
CA VAL A 143 2.26 4.41 7.79
C VAL A 143 1.87 4.16 9.24
N ARG A 144 0.84 4.91 9.71
CA ARG A 144 0.31 4.82 11.07
C ARG A 144 -1.16 4.37 11.09
N TRP A 145 -1.52 3.54 10.15
CA TRP A 145 -2.85 2.94 10.06
C TRP A 145 -2.75 1.53 9.49
N HIS A 146 -3.78 0.76 9.65
CA HIS A 146 -3.89 -0.51 8.93
C HIS A 146 -4.11 -0.22 7.44
N GLU A 147 -3.04 -0.35 6.65
CA GLU A 147 -3.15 -0.20 5.20
C GLU A 147 -4.06 -1.30 4.65
N PRO A 148 -5.15 -0.98 3.93
CA PRO A 148 -6.04 -2.02 3.41
C PRO A 148 -5.35 -2.94 2.42
N PHE A 149 -4.57 -2.37 1.49
CA PHE A 149 -3.72 -3.10 0.56
C PHE A 149 -2.36 -2.41 0.39
N GLY A 150 -2.28 -1.28 -0.31
CA GLY A 150 -1.03 -0.58 -0.55
C GLY A 150 -0.54 -0.71 -1.99
N LEU A 151 -1.33 -0.23 -2.96
CA LEU A 151 -0.93 -0.22 -4.37
C LEU A 151 0.45 0.42 -4.60
N ALA A 152 0.75 1.52 -3.90
CA ALA A 152 2.06 2.18 -3.98
C ALA A 152 3.22 1.27 -3.57
N VAL A 153 2.99 0.29 -2.68
CA VAL A 153 3.99 -0.68 -2.24
C VAL A 153 4.32 -1.65 -3.36
N ILE A 154 3.30 -2.25 -3.99
CA ILE A 154 3.54 -3.17 -5.11
C ILE A 154 4.07 -2.45 -6.35
N GLU A 155 3.66 -1.19 -6.61
CA GLU A 155 4.27 -0.35 -7.64
C GLU A 155 5.77 -0.17 -7.39
N SER A 156 6.16 0.17 -6.15
CA SER A 156 7.57 0.36 -5.79
C SER A 156 8.38 -0.92 -5.97
N LEU A 157 7.87 -2.04 -5.47
CA LEU A 157 8.51 -3.36 -5.63
C LEU A 157 8.65 -3.75 -7.11
N TYR A 158 7.68 -3.39 -7.97
CA TYR A 158 7.75 -3.67 -9.41
C TYR A 158 8.95 -2.99 -10.07
N PHE A 159 9.28 -1.77 -9.65
CA PHE A 159 10.48 -1.07 -10.10
C PHE A 159 11.77 -1.51 -9.37
N GLY A 160 11.72 -2.64 -8.67
CA GLY A 160 12.87 -3.17 -7.94
C GLY A 160 13.24 -2.35 -6.70
N CYS A 161 12.31 -1.57 -6.16
CA CYS A 161 12.53 -0.74 -4.98
C CYS A 161 12.09 -1.50 -3.72
N PRO A 162 13.01 -1.95 -2.84
CA PRO A 162 12.64 -2.55 -1.55
C PRO A 162 11.86 -1.57 -0.70
N VAL A 163 11.02 -2.09 0.20
CA VAL A 163 10.08 -1.30 1.00
C VAL A 163 10.47 -1.30 2.47
N PHE A 164 10.66 -0.12 3.03
CA PHE A 164 10.90 0.12 4.44
C PHE A 164 9.65 0.73 5.05
N SER A 165 8.91 -0.06 5.82
CA SER A 165 7.59 0.34 6.29
C SER A 165 7.29 -0.14 7.70
N THR A 166 6.09 0.16 8.20
CA THR A 166 5.58 -0.37 9.47
C THR A 166 4.85 -1.70 9.24
N PRO A 167 4.78 -2.58 10.25
CA PRO A 167 4.10 -3.88 10.13
C PRO A 167 2.57 -3.77 10.28
N TYR A 168 1.93 -2.77 9.63
CA TYR A 168 0.52 -2.47 9.83
C TYR A 168 -0.34 -2.80 8.60
N GLY A 169 -1.49 -3.41 8.86
CA GLY A 169 -2.44 -3.78 7.82
C GLY A 169 -1.89 -4.89 6.93
N SER A 170 -2.03 -4.72 5.62
CA SER A 170 -1.56 -5.67 4.61
C SER A 170 -0.05 -5.70 4.40
N LEU A 171 0.71 -4.76 4.97
CA LEU A 171 2.13 -4.61 4.65
C LEU A 171 2.97 -5.88 4.88
N PRO A 172 2.74 -6.67 5.96
CA PRO A 172 3.42 -7.96 6.13
C PRO A 172 3.05 -9.01 5.07
N GLU A 173 1.90 -8.86 4.41
CA GLU A 173 1.48 -9.75 3.31
C GLU A 173 2.14 -9.38 1.97
N LEU A 174 2.49 -8.10 1.78
CA LEU A 174 3.04 -7.57 0.54
C LEU A 174 4.57 -7.57 0.50
N VAL A 175 5.20 -7.44 1.66
CA VAL A 175 6.65 -7.19 1.80
C VAL A 175 7.29 -8.36 2.54
N PRO A 176 7.73 -9.41 1.84
CA PRO A 176 8.52 -10.48 2.46
C PRO A 176 9.90 -9.96 2.87
N GLU A 177 10.58 -10.68 3.75
CA GLU A 177 11.91 -10.32 4.27
C GLU A 177 12.97 -10.15 3.17
N THR A 178 12.76 -10.75 2.01
CA THR A 178 13.63 -10.60 0.82
C THR A 178 13.40 -9.30 0.06
N CYS A 179 12.29 -8.58 0.32
CA CYS A 179 11.87 -7.41 -0.45
C CYS A 179 11.78 -6.14 0.41
N GLY A 180 12.11 -6.18 1.69
CA GLY A 180 12.06 -5.00 2.53
C GLY A 180 12.20 -5.28 4.03
N PHE A 181 11.99 -4.23 4.81
CA PHE A 181 12.11 -4.26 6.26
C PHE A 181 10.91 -3.58 6.93
N LEU A 182 10.32 -4.23 7.92
CA LEU A 182 9.14 -3.73 8.62
C LEU A 182 9.46 -3.47 10.09
N SER A 183 9.31 -2.21 10.52
CA SER A 183 9.44 -1.81 11.93
C SER A 183 8.61 -0.56 12.24
N ALA A 184 8.10 -0.45 13.46
CA ALA A 184 7.48 0.77 13.97
C ALA A 184 8.51 1.75 14.59
N SER A 185 9.81 1.43 14.55
CA SER A 185 10.91 2.25 15.05
C SER A 185 11.59 3.02 13.92
N ALA A 186 11.67 4.35 14.05
CA ALA A 186 12.37 5.19 13.09
C ALA A 186 13.89 4.87 13.08
N SER A 187 14.46 4.45 14.21
CA SER A 187 15.88 4.14 14.31
C SER A 187 16.22 2.85 13.59
N GLU A 188 15.44 1.79 13.81
CA GLU A 188 15.63 0.51 13.14
C GLU A 188 15.40 0.64 11.62
N MET A 189 14.35 1.36 11.22
CA MET A 189 14.07 1.61 9.82
C MET A 189 15.20 2.43 9.16
N ALA A 190 15.75 3.44 9.83
CA ALA A 190 16.86 4.24 9.31
C ALA A 190 18.13 3.40 9.14
N GLU A 191 18.41 2.48 10.05
CA GLU A 191 19.52 1.56 9.93
C GLU A 191 19.34 0.61 8.73
N ALA A 192 18.15 0.04 8.58
CA ALA A 192 17.81 -0.81 7.43
C ALA A 192 17.92 -0.05 6.10
N VAL A 193 17.47 1.21 6.05
CA VAL A 193 17.60 2.10 4.87
C VAL A 193 19.07 2.36 4.54
N ARG A 194 19.89 2.64 5.54
CA ARG A 194 21.33 2.93 5.39
C ARG A 194 22.10 1.74 4.83
N THR A 195 21.81 0.55 5.33
CA THR A 195 22.47 -0.68 4.92
C THR A 195 21.95 -1.23 3.59
N ASN A 196 20.68 -1.06 3.28
CA ASN A 196 19.93 -1.50 2.09
C ASN A 196 20.62 -2.62 1.28
N ARG A 197 20.40 -3.87 1.67
CA ARG A 197 21.03 -5.05 1.06
C ARG A 197 20.08 -5.86 0.17
N PHE A 198 18.93 -5.31 -0.16
CA PHE A 198 17.89 -6.00 -0.93
C PHE A 198 18.21 -6.03 -2.43
N ASP A 199 17.90 -7.15 -3.06
CA ASP A 199 18.05 -7.31 -4.49
C ASP A 199 16.83 -6.73 -5.25
N PRO A 200 17.03 -5.75 -6.15
CA PRO A 200 15.95 -5.22 -6.98
C PRO A 200 15.26 -6.28 -7.84
N ARG A 201 15.98 -7.30 -8.31
CA ARG A 201 15.41 -8.37 -9.12
C ARG A 201 14.47 -9.26 -8.31
N ALA A 202 14.80 -9.54 -7.05
CA ALA A 202 13.93 -10.28 -6.15
C ALA A 202 12.62 -9.52 -5.87
N CYS A 203 12.69 -8.20 -5.65
CA CYS A 203 11.51 -7.35 -5.48
C CYS A 203 10.60 -7.37 -6.71
N HIS A 204 11.18 -7.19 -7.91
CA HIS A 204 10.45 -7.21 -9.16
C HIS A 204 9.78 -8.57 -9.43
N ALA A 205 10.53 -9.67 -9.28
CA ALA A 205 10.01 -11.03 -9.50
C ALA A 205 8.84 -11.36 -8.55
N HIS A 206 8.97 -10.98 -7.26
CA HIS A 206 7.92 -11.19 -6.27
C HIS A 206 6.59 -10.59 -6.70
N VAL A 207 6.58 -9.33 -7.17
CA VAL A 207 5.32 -8.65 -7.54
C VAL A 207 4.71 -9.24 -8.81
N LYS A 208 5.54 -9.54 -9.80
CA LYS A 208 5.07 -10.16 -11.04
C LYS A 208 4.41 -11.51 -10.78
N GLN A 209 4.94 -12.27 -9.85
CA GLN A 209 4.41 -13.59 -9.50
C GLN A 209 3.08 -13.49 -8.74
N HIS A 210 2.91 -12.51 -7.84
CA HIS A 210 1.82 -12.54 -6.86
C HIS A 210 0.75 -11.48 -7.06
N PHE A 211 1.06 -10.36 -7.74
CA PHE A 211 0.16 -9.20 -7.80
C PHE A 211 -0.11 -8.73 -9.23
N SER A 212 -0.29 -9.68 -10.15
CA SER A 212 -0.71 -9.37 -11.51
C SER A 212 -2.24 -9.26 -11.61
N VAL A 213 -2.72 -8.51 -12.61
CA VAL A 213 -4.15 -8.38 -12.92
C VAL A 213 -4.78 -9.72 -13.25
N GLU A 214 -4.04 -10.64 -13.90
CA GLU A 214 -4.53 -11.98 -14.25
C GLU A 214 -4.78 -12.81 -12.99
N THR A 215 -3.85 -12.77 -12.01
CA THR A 215 -4.01 -13.46 -10.73
C THR A 215 -5.19 -12.90 -9.94
N MET A 216 -5.33 -11.56 -9.88
CA MET A 216 -6.48 -10.92 -9.26
C MET A 216 -7.78 -11.34 -9.93
N THR A 217 -7.85 -11.29 -11.26
CA THR A 217 -9.05 -11.65 -12.04
C THR A 217 -9.45 -13.10 -11.79
N ARG A 218 -8.50 -14.04 -11.83
CA ARG A 218 -8.78 -15.45 -11.55
C ARG A 218 -9.39 -15.65 -10.17
N ASN A 219 -8.87 -14.97 -9.16
CA ASN A 219 -9.38 -15.04 -7.79
C ASN A 219 -10.79 -14.43 -7.68
N TYR A 220 -11.07 -13.31 -8.37
CA TYR A 220 -12.42 -12.75 -8.43
C TYR A 220 -13.40 -13.67 -9.15
N LEU A 221 -13.00 -14.31 -10.26
CA LEU A 221 -13.86 -15.28 -10.97
C LEU A 221 -14.24 -16.43 -10.06
N THR A 222 -13.34 -16.92 -9.22
CA THR A 222 -13.65 -17.94 -8.21
C THR A 222 -14.72 -17.46 -7.21
N MET A 223 -14.60 -16.20 -6.73
CA MET A 223 -15.61 -15.63 -5.82
C MET A 223 -16.96 -15.42 -6.49
N TYR A 224 -16.97 -14.96 -7.75
CA TYR A 224 -18.21 -14.84 -8.54
C TYR A 224 -18.88 -16.19 -8.76
N GLN A 225 -18.11 -17.24 -9.09
CA GLN A 225 -18.66 -18.57 -9.32
C GLN A 225 -19.34 -19.10 -8.04
N ARG A 226 -18.72 -18.97 -6.88
CA ARG A 226 -19.33 -19.35 -5.60
C ARG A 226 -20.67 -18.67 -5.36
N VAL A 227 -20.76 -17.36 -5.64
CA VAL A 227 -22.01 -16.60 -5.49
C VAL A 227 -23.05 -17.06 -6.51
N LEU A 228 -22.67 -17.36 -7.76
CA LEU A 228 -23.57 -17.89 -8.79
C LEU A 228 -24.09 -19.29 -8.44
N ASP A 229 -23.28 -20.09 -7.76
CA ASP A 229 -23.67 -21.42 -7.27
C ASP A 229 -24.56 -21.34 -6.00
N GLY A 230 -24.93 -20.13 -5.58
CA GLY A 230 -25.83 -19.89 -4.46
C GLY A 230 -25.15 -19.81 -3.08
N GLU A 231 -23.81 -19.80 -3.03
CA GLU A 231 -23.10 -19.61 -1.77
C GLU A 231 -23.22 -18.16 -1.27
N THR A 232 -23.27 -18.02 0.06
CA THR A 232 -23.10 -16.76 0.75
C THR A 232 -21.66 -16.69 1.28
N LEU A 233 -20.87 -15.73 0.83
CA LEU A 233 -19.42 -15.68 1.11
C LEU A 233 -19.11 -15.51 2.60
N ASN A 234 -19.89 -14.73 3.34
CA ASN A 234 -19.72 -14.52 4.78
C ASN A 234 -20.95 -15.01 5.54
N ALA A 235 -20.75 -15.80 6.60
CA ALA A 235 -21.84 -16.31 7.45
C ALA A 235 -22.57 -15.18 8.21
N GLN A 236 -21.88 -14.06 8.48
CA GLN A 236 -22.43 -12.89 9.13
C GLN A 236 -22.02 -11.63 8.36
N PRO A 237 -22.84 -10.55 8.38
CA PRO A 237 -22.47 -9.28 7.78
C PRO A 237 -21.15 -8.75 8.36
N PRO A 238 -20.09 -8.59 7.54
CA PRO A 238 -18.81 -8.07 8.01
C PRO A 238 -18.94 -6.68 8.64
N VAL A 239 -18.28 -6.48 9.77
CA VAL A 239 -18.26 -5.21 10.52
C VAL A 239 -16.85 -4.94 11.00
N ILE A 240 -16.38 -3.69 10.85
CA ILE A 240 -15.06 -3.33 11.36
C ILE A 240 -15.01 -3.50 12.88
N GLN A 241 -14.08 -4.33 13.34
CA GLN A 241 -13.87 -4.64 14.77
C GLN A 241 -12.84 -3.70 15.40
N ASP A 242 -11.80 -3.30 14.63
CA ASP A 242 -10.77 -2.36 15.05
C ASP A 242 -10.66 -1.19 14.05
N PRO A 243 -11.32 -0.05 14.32
CA PRO A 243 -11.21 1.15 13.51
C PRO A 243 -9.95 1.98 13.83
N ALA A 244 -8.97 1.44 14.56
CA ALA A 244 -7.81 2.16 15.06
C ALA A 244 -7.08 2.94 13.97
N ARG A 245 -6.74 4.17 14.31
CA ARG A 245 -5.97 5.12 13.51
C ARG A 245 -4.85 5.70 14.37
N ASN A 246 -3.81 6.18 13.73
CA ASN A 246 -2.62 6.67 14.43
C ASN A 246 -1.94 5.58 15.27
N LEU A 247 -1.72 4.42 14.66
CA LEU A 247 -0.96 3.33 15.26
C LEU A 247 0.43 3.79 15.72
N PRO A 248 1.04 3.09 16.69
CA PRO A 248 2.32 3.48 17.27
C PRO A 248 3.40 3.75 16.24
N TRP A 249 4.22 4.73 16.50
CA TRP A 249 5.41 5.08 15.72
C TRP A 249 6.45 5.67 16.67
N HIS A 250 7.55 4.97 16.86
CA HIS A 250 8.64 5.37 17.75
C HIS A 250 9.67 6.16 16.95
N ALA A 251 9.76 7.46 17.23
CA ALA A 251 10.51 8.44 16.46
C ALA A 251 11.96 8.62 16.95
#